data_9a5e8a22712caf9e1bad2a11a6c9bcc4
#
_entry.id   9a5e8a22712caf9e1bad2a11a6c9bcc4
#
_cell.length_a   1.000
_cell.length_b   1.000
_cell.length_c   1.000
_cell.angle_alpha   90.00
_cell.angle_beta   90.00
_cell.angle_gamma   90.00
#
_symmetry.space_group_name_H-M   'P 1'
#
loop_
_entity.id
_entity.type
_entity.pdbx_description
1 polymer ?
#
loop_
_entity_poly.entity_id
_entity_poly.type
_entity_poly.pdbx_seq_one_letter_code
_entity_poly.pdbx_strand_id
1 'polypeptide(L)'
;SIYDLMLDLVKIPSISPGYGETRLAQLIHDKLAEMPYFTEHPDDLYFIPIPDDPFDRKNVFAIVRASNENNRTIILTGHMDVVDTKEARALEHIAFDPEQYTKRISELDLPEEAAQDLKSGKYLFGRGVMDMKAGLAIQMALLSEYSRDPGNLPVNVAFLPVADEENNSAGMRAAISH
;
A
#
# COMPACT_ATOMS: atom_id res chain seq x y z
N SER A 1 -5.47 -10.48 9.55
CA SER A 1 -6.50 -9.42 9.50
C SER A 1 -6.01 -8.23 8.64
N ILE A 2 -6.91 -7.31 8.30
CA ILE A 2 -6.53 -6.04 7.62
C ILE A 2 -5.55 -5.24 8.49
N TYR A 3 -5.75 -5.24 9.80
CA TYR A 3 -4.87 -4.57 10.74
C TYR A 3 -3.44 -5.12 10.69
N ASP A 4 -3.25 -6.43 10.74
CA ASP A 4 -1.92 -7.05 10.67
C ASP A 4 -1.26 -6.76 9.31
N LEU A 5 -2.04 -6.84 8.23
CA LEU A 5 -1.55 -6.51 6.90
C LEU A 5 -1.07 -5.06 6.81
N MET A 6 -1.84 -4.13 7.33
CA MET A 6 -1.46 -2.72 7.40
C MET A 6 -0.16 -2.53 8.19
N LEU A 7 -0.02 -3.19 9.37
CA LEU A 7 1.22 -3.13 10.15
C LEU A 7 2.43 -3.66 9.37
N ASP A 8 2.27 -4.77 8.64
CA ASP A 8 3.34 -5.33 7.80
C ASP A 8 3.79 -4.32 6.72
N LEU A 9 2.83 -3.65 6.06
CA LEU A 9 3.15 -2.65 5.05
C LEU A 9 3.83 -1.41 5.66
N VAL A 10 3.36 -0.95 6.83
CA VAL A 10 3.90 0.25 7.48
C VAL A 10 5.32 0.03 7.97
N LYS A 11 5.66 -1.17 8.46
CA LYS A 11 7.02 -1.51 8.93
C LYS A 11 8.11 -1.34 7.87
N ILE A 12 7.75 -1.27 6.58
CA ILE A 12 8.73 -0.97 5.52
C ILE A 12 8.80 0.54 5.33
N PRO A 13 9.93 1.20 5.65
CA PRO A 13 10.13 2.62 5.42
C PRO A 13 10.26 2.90 3.92
N SER A 14 9.15 3.20 3.26
CA SER A 14 9.08 3.48 1.81
C SER A 14 9.12 4.99 1.53
N ILE A 15 10.08 5.69 2.15
CA ILE A 15 10.27 7.12 1.92
C ILE A 15 10.70 7.35 0.46
N SER A 16 9.97 8.22 -0.25
CA SER A 16 10.22 8.56 -1.65
C SER A 16 11.20 9.72 -1.80
N PRO A 17 12.11 9.66 -2.80
CA PRO A 17 12.42 8.49 -3.62
C PRO A 17 13.42 7.55 -2.93
N GLY A 18 13.24 6.24 -3.05
CA GLY A 18 14.19 5.32 -2.41
C GLY A 18 13.90 3.83 -2.56
N TYR A 19 14.87 3.01 -2.18
CA TYR A 19 14.77 1.54 -2.20
C TYR A 19 13.68 0.97 -1.28
N GLY A 20 13.13 1.76 -0.35
CA GLY A 20 12.02 1.35 0.49
C GLY A 20 10.77 1.04 -0.31
N GLU A 21 10.52 1.80 -1.38
CA GLU A 21 9.40 1.57 -2.28
C GLU A 21 9.54 0.24 -3.04
N THR A 22 10.75 -0.07 -3.52
CA THR A 22 11.05 -1.34 -4.19
C THR A 22 10.82 -2.54 -3.27
N ARG A 23 11.24 -2.41 -1.99
CA ARG A 23 11.00 -3.46 -0.97
C ARG A 23 9.52 -3.62 -0.65
N LEU A 24 8.78 -2.51 -0.58
CA LEU A 24 7.34 -2.58 -0.32
C LEU A 24 6.58 -3.19 -1.50
N ALA A 25 6.93 -2.83 -2.74
CA ALA A 25 6.39 -3.45 -3.95
C ALA A 25 6.63 -4.97 -3.94
N GLN A 26 7.83 -5.41 -3.56
CA GLN A 26 8.14 -6.83 -3.45
C GLN A 26 7.29 -7.53 -2.39
N LEU A 27 7.15 -6.94 -1.18
CA LEU A 27 6.30 -7.50 -0.12
C LEU A 27 4.84 -7.63 -0.57
N ILE A 28 4.29 -6.60 -1.23
CA ILE A 28 2.92 -6.63 -1.75
C ILE A 28 2.77 -7.75 -2.77
N HIS A 29 3.67 -7.83 -3.75
CA HIS A 29 3.67 -8.88 -4.77
C HIS A 29 3.71 -10.28 -4.13
N ASP A 30 4.61 -10.52 -3.19
CA ASP A 30 4.79 -11.83 -2.56
C ASP A 30 3.53 -12.25 -1.80
N LYS A 31 2.92 -11.31 -1.05
CA LYS A 31 1.64 -11.57 -0.35
C LYS A 31 0.49 -11.87 -1.32
N LEU A 32 0.45 -11.25 -2.49
CA LEU A 32 -0.56 -11.54 -3.52
C LEU A 32 -0.28 -12.89 -4.19
N ALA A 33 0.96 -13.22 -4.46
CA ALA A 33 1.36 -14.48 -5.08
C ALA A 33 1.00 -15.71 -4.22
N GLU A 34 0.90 -15.56 -2.88
CA GLU A 34 0.45 -16.62 -1.97
C GLU A 34 -1.07 -16.89 -2.07
N MET A 35 -1.86 -16.03 -2.71
CA MET A 35 -3.30 -16.22 -2.89
C MET A 35 -3.55 -17.33 -3.91
N PRO A 36 -4.49 -18.28 -3.66
CA PRO A 36 -4.77 -19.39 -4.57
C PRO A 36 -5.02 -18.96 -6.02
N TYR A 37 -5.77 -17.88 -6.21
CA TYR A 37 -6.06 -17.33 -7.54
C TYR A 37 -4.79 -17.00 -8.33
N PHE A 38 -3.83 -16.28 -7.73
CA PHE A 38 -2.59 -15.90 -8.43
C PHE A 38 -1.61 -17.05 -8.55
N THR A 39 -1.72 -18.09 -7.71
CA THR A 39 -0.99 -19.34 -7.90
C THR A 39 -1.46 -20.07 -9.16
N GLU A 40 -2.77 -20.04 -9.44
CA GLU A 40 -3.39 -20.64 -10.63
C GLU A 40 -3.27 -19.76 -11.87
N HIS A 41 -3.20 -18.44 -11.68
CA HIS A 41 -3.14 -17.41 -12.74
C HIS A 41 -1.90 -16.50 -12.55
N PRO A 42 -0.66 -17.01 -12.66
CA PRO A 42 0.55 -16.23 -12.37
C PRO A 42 0.74 -15.04 -13.31
N ASP A 43 0.21 -15.07 -14.53
CA ASP A 43 0.31 -13.99 -15.51
C ASP A 43 -0.61 -12.78 -15.16
N ASP A 44 -1.52 -12.95 -14.21
CA ASP A 44 -2.40 -11.89 -13.71
C ASP A 44 -1.79 -11.08 -12.55
N LEU A 45 -0.52 -11.35 -12.20
CA LEU A 45 0.24 -10.63 -11.19
C LEU A 45 1.66 -10.35 -11.70
N TYR A 46 2.01 -9.07 -11.85
CA TYR A 46 3.33 -8.68 -12.34
C TYR A 46 3.75 -7.28 -11.89
N PHE A 47 5.02 -6.96 -12.10
CA PHE A 47 5.56 -5.63 -11.88
C PHE A 47 5.50 -4.77 -13.14
N ILE A 48 5.21 -3.48 -12.95
CA ILE A 48 5.37 -2.44 -13.98
C ILE A 48 6.59 -1.60 -13.56
N PRO A 49 7.77 -1.76 -14.21
CA PRO A 49 8.96 -1.02 -13.85
C PRO A 49 8.81 0.47 -14.21
N ILE A 50 9.45 1.34 -13.43
CA ILE A 50 9.62 2.74 -13.79
C ILE A 50 10.88 2.86 -14.63
N PRO A 51 10.80 3.33 -15.90
CA PRO A 51 11.96 3.42 -16.78
C PRO A 51 13.04 4.34 -16.20
N ASP A 52 14.30 3.92 -16.34
CA ASP A 52 15.50 4.67 -15.95
C ASP A 52 15.52 5.11 -14.48
N ASP A 53 14.81 4.42 -13.60
CA ASP A 53 14.74 4.74 -12.19
C ASP A 53 15.99 4.26 -11.43
N PRO A 54 16.71 5.15 -10.70
CA PRO A 54 17.95 4.80 -10.01
C PRO A 54 17.77 3.88 -8.81
N PHE A 55 16.51 3.68 -8.35
CA PHE A 55 16.16 2.83 -7.21
C PHE A 55 15.44 1.54 -7.64
N ASP A 56 15.34 1.26 -8.95
CA ASP A 56 14.60 0.14 -9.53
C ASP A 56 13.15 0.06 -8.99
N ARG A 57 12.53 1.22 -8.80
CA ARG A 57 11.15 1.29 -8.32
C ARG A 57 10.20 0.75 -9.37
N LYS A 58 9.13 0.15 -8.91
CA LYS A 58 8.14 -0.51 -9.75
C LYS A 58 6.78 -0.50 -9.06
N ASN A 59 5.74 -0.44 -9.87
CA ASN A 59 4.39 -0.69 -9.39
C ASN A 59 4.14 -2.20 -9.32
N VAL A 60 3.12 -2.59 -8.57
CA VAL A 60 2.54 -3.94 -8.68
C VAL A 60 1.25 -3.83 -9.46
N PHE A 61 1.00 -4.77 -10.36
CA PHE A 61 -0.30 -4.93 -11.01
C PHE A 61 -0.82 -6.33 -10.75
N ALA A 62 -2.04 -6.41 -10.24
CA ALA A 62 -2.74 -7.65 -10.02
C ALA A 62 -4.17 -7.52 -10.55
N ILE A 63 -4.70 -8.53 -11.24
CA ILE A 63 -6.05 -8.51 -11.77
C ILE A 63 -6.77 -9.83 -11.49
N VAL A 64 -7.97 -9.73 -10.93
CA VAL A 64 -8.92 -10.85 -10.84
C VAL A 64 -9.92 -10.71 -11.98
N ARG A 65 -9.92 -11.68 -12.89
CA ARG A 65 -10.76 -11.67 -14.08
C ARG A 65 -12.12 -12.28 -13.79
N ALA A 66 -13.17 -11.54 -14.15
CA ALA A 66 -14.54 -12.07 -14.14
C ALA A 66 -14.69 -13.16 -15.21
N SER A 67 -15.49 -14.19 -14.91
CA SER A 67 -15.72 -15.32 -15.85
C SER A 67 -16.71 -14.99 -16.98
N ASN A 68 -17.27 -13.78 -16.99
CA ASN A 68 -18.19 -13.32 -18.01
C ASN A 68 -17.45 -12.63 -19.16
N GLU A 69 -18.13 -12.46 -20.31
CA GLU A 69 -17.59 -11.76 -21.49
C GLU A 69 -17.43 -10.23 -21.29
N ASN A 70 -17.59 -9.74 -20.05
CA ASN A 70 -17.53 -8.32 -19.75
C ASN A 70 -16.07 -7.87 -19.60
N ASN A 71 -15.59 -7.05 -20.53
CA ASN A 71 -14.23 -6.51 -20.54
C ASN A 71 -14.05 -5.25 -19.66
N ARG A 72 -15.04 -4.89 -18.84
CA ARG A 72 -14.91 -3.75 -17.93
C ARG A 72 -14.04 -4.13 -16.74
N THR A 73 -13.21 -3.21 -16.31
CA THR A 73 -12.33 -3.38 -15.15
C THR A 73 -12.50 -2.21 -14.18
N ILE A 74 -12.65 -2.52 -12.90
CA ILE A 74 -12.51 -1.55 -11.81
C ILE A 74 -11.06 -1.64 -11.33
N ILE A 75 -10.37 -0.50 -11.24
CA ILE A 75 -9.00 -0.42 -10.74
C ILE A 75 -9.02 0.17 -9.34
N LEU A 76 -8.56 -0.59 -8.37
CA LEU A 76 -8.24 -0.14 -7.01
C LEU A 76 -6.79 0.36 -7.05
N THR A 77 -6.59 1.64 -6.82
CA THR A 77 -5.24 2.23 -6.86
C THR A 77 -4.94 3.04 -5.62
N GLY A 78 -3.67 3.21 -5.34
CA GLY A 78 -3.12 4.01 -4.26
C GLY A 78 -1.60 4.02 -4.35
N HIS A 79 -0.92 4.76 -3.46
CA HIS A 79 0.54 4.85 -3.48
C HIS A 79 1.19 4.06 -2.34
N MET A 80 2.41 3.60 -2.62
CA MET A 80 3.22 2.81 -1.69
C MET A 80 4.19 3.67 -0.88
N ASP A 81 4.56 4.80 -1.44
CA ASP A 81 5.54 5.70 -0.86
C ASP A 81 4.94 6.57 0.24
N VAL A 82 5.83 7.19 0.97
CA VAL A 82 5.51 8.14 2.03
C VAL A 82 6.54 9.27 2.03
N VAL A 83 6.15 10.43 2.55
CA VAL A 83 7.08 11.52 2.83
C VAL A 83 8.03 11.18 3.98
N ASP A 84 9.05 12.01 4.21
CA ASP A 84 10.04 11.80 5.27
C ASP A 84 9.42 11.84 6.69
N THR A 85 10.25 11.54 7.68
CA THR A 85 9.85 11.39 9.09
C THR A 85 10.38 12.49 10.00
N LYS A 86 10.94 13.56 9.45
CA LYS A 86 11.56 14.64 10.23
C LYS A 86 10.61 15.31 11.22
N GLU A 87 9.33 15.37 10.88
CA GLU A 87 8.30 15.91 11.77
C GLU A 87 8.13 15.10 13.06
N ALA A 88 8.46 13.82 13.03
CA ALA A 88 8.42 12.95 14.20
C ALA A 88 9.52 13.26 15.21
N ARG A 89 10.53 14.09 14.87
CA ARG A 89 11.57 14.58 15.78
C ARG A 89 12.23 13.46 16.61
N ALA A 90 12.08 13.51 17.94
CA ALA A 90 12.64 12.51 18.86
C ALA A 90 12.08 11.09 18.63
N LEU A 91 10.94 10.95 18.01
CA LEU A 91 10.27 9.67 17.70
C LEU A 91 10.51 9.17 16.27
N GLU A 92 11.39 9.82 15.50
CA GLU A 92 11.68 9.45 14.12
C GLU A 92 12.09 7.97 13.98
N HIS A 93 12.85 7.46 14.92
CA HIS A 93 13.34 6.09 14.93
C HIS A 93 12.24 5.02 15.08
N ILE A 94 11.05 5.40 15.50
CA ILE A 94 9.87 4.52 15.62
C ILE A 94 8.69 4.95 14.74
N ALA A 95 8.89 5.90 13.84
CA ALA A 95 7.82 6.44 13.00
C ALA A 95 7.10 5.37 12.14
N PHE A 96 7.78 4.24 11.86
CA PHE A 96 7.27 3.08 11.12
C PHE A 96 6.88 1.90 12.03
N ASP A 97 6.81 2.12 13.33
CA ASP A 97 6.21 1.19 14.31
C ASP A 97 4.97 1.87 14.93
N PRO A 98 3.79 1.76 14.30
CA PRO A 98 2.63 2.52 14.72
C PRO A 98 2.18 2.24 16.16
N GLU A 99 2.40 1.03 16.64
CA GLU A 99 2.00 0.65 18.00
C GLU A 99 2.88 1.32 19.04
N GLN A 100 4.20 1.38 18.82
CA GLN A 100 5.12 2.10 19.69
C GLN A 100 4.98 3.61 19.53
N TYR A 101 4.84 4.09 18.30
CA TYR A 101 4.67 5.51 18.00
C TYR A 101 3.41 6.07 18.69
N THR A 102 2.28 5.37 18.60
CA THR A 102 1.02 5.79 19.24
C THR A 102 1.15 5.88 20.76
N LYS A 103 1.89 4.95 21.39
CA LYS A 103 2.12 5.00 22.86
C LYS A 103 2.96 6.18 23.30
N ARG A 104 3.81 6.70 22.43
CA ARG A 104 4.81 7.73 22.77
C ARG A 104 4.56 9.09 22.12
N ILE A 105 3.58 9.21 21.20
CA ILE A 105 3.33 10.44 20.47
C ILE A 105 2.98 11.63 21.39
N SER A 106 2.47 11.38 22.60
CA SER A 106 2.24 12.41 23.62
C SER A 106 3.52 13.09 24.14
N GLU A 107 4.71 12.55 23.80
CA GLU A 107 6.00 13.20 24.05
C GLU A 107 6.24 14.39 23.09
N LEU A 108 5.46 14.48 22.02
CA LEU A 108 5.48 15.58 21.06
C LEU A 108 4.42 16.63 21.42
N ASP A 109 4.62 17.84 20.93
CA ASP A 109 3.60 18.89 21.01
C ASP A 109 2.50 18.64 19.98
N LEU A 110 1.36 18.15 20.44
CA LEU A 110 0.25 17.74 19.58
C LEU A 110 -0.77 18.85 19.42
N PRO A 111 -1.31 19.07 18.22
CA PRO A 111 -2.54 19.84 18.03
C PRO A 111 -3.67 19.28 18.91
N GLU A 112 -4.58 20.15 19.34
CA GLU A 112 -5.68 19.77 20.24
C GLU A 112 -6.51 18.58 19.71
N GLU A 113 -6.81 18.56 18.41
CA GLU A 113 -7.55 17.49 17.76
C GLU A 113 -6.81 16.15 17.86
N ALA A 114 -5.51 16.13 17.53
CA ALA A 114 -4.70 14.91 17.64
C ALA A 114 -4.57 14.40 19.08
N ALA A 115 -4.51 15.33 20.07
CA ALA A 115 -4.51 14.97 21.48
C ALA A 115 -5.84 14.36 21.95
N GLN A 116 -6.97 14.85 21.42
CA GLN A 116 -8.29 14.27 21.66
C GLN A 116 -8.41 12.88 21.03
N ASP A 117 -7.94 12.71 19.80
CA ASP A 117 -7.93 11.44 19.09
C ASP A 117 -7.09 10.40 19.83
N LEU A 118 -5.89 10.77 20.28
CA LEU A 118 -5.04 9.90 21.10
C LEU A 118 -5.76 9.48 22.39
N LYS A 119 -6.38 10.42 23.10
CA LYS A 119 -7.10 10.15 24.34
C LYS A 119 -8.30 9.22 24.12
N SER A 120 -8.92 9.25 22.96
CA SER A 120 -10.05 8.37 22.64
C SER A 120 -9.66 6.89 22.56
N GLY A 121 -8.39 6.58 22.30
CA GLY A 121 -7.88 5.22 22.11
C GLY A 121 -8.39 4.55 20.81
N LYS A 122 -8.97 5.30 19.89
CA LYS A 122 -9.55 4.77 18.63
C LYS A 122 -8.67 4.99 17.42
N TYR A 123 -7.55 5.69 17.56
CA TYR A 123 -6.67 6.07 16.49
C TYR A 123 -5.30 5.45 16.66
N LEU A 124 -4.69 5.11 15.54
CA LEU A 124 -3.32 4.61 15.45
C LEU A 124 -2.49 5.64 14.68
N PHE A 125 -1.39 6.07 15.30
CA PHE A 125 -0.50 7.08 14.73
C PHE A 125 0.77 6.42 14.20
N GLY A 126 1.29 6.93 13.10
CA GLY A 126 2.54 6.47 12.48
C GLY A 126 2.65 6.94 11.04
N ARG A 127 3.89 7.04 10.53
CA ARG A 127 4.12 7.44 9.14
C ARG A 127 3.54 6.39 8.19
N GLY A 128 2.72 6.85 7.23
CA GLY A 128 2.11 6.01 6.21
C GLY A 128 0.93 5.16 6.69
N VAL A 129 0.48 5.26 7.95
CA VAL A 129 -0.70 4.55 8.44
C VAL A 129 -1.94 5.02 7.66
N MET A 130 -2.25 6.31 7.72
CA MET A 130 -3.42 6.89 7.05
C MET A 130 -3.16 7.14 5.57
N ASP A 131 -2.00 7.65 5.24
CA ASP A 131 -1.57 8.02 3.91
C ASP A 131 -0.35 7.19 3.48
N MET A 132 -0.58 6.06 2.67
CA MET A 132 -1.94 5.51 2.61
C MET A 132 -1.94 3.97 2.73
N LYS A 133 -1.04 3.40 3.54
CA LYS A 133 -0.87 1.93 3.63
C LYS A 133 -2.08 1.21 4.24
N ALA A 134 -2.89 1.89 5.08
CA ALA A 134 -4.18 1.33 5.51
C ALA A 134 -5.12 1.16 4.31
N GLY A 135 -5.17 2.14 3.40
CA GLY A 135 -5.91 2.04 2.15
C GLY A 135 -5.46 0.86 1.29
N LEU A 136 -4.14 0.68 1.13
CA LEU A 136 -3.59 -0.46 0.39
C LEU A 136 -3.95 -1.80 1.06
N ALA A 137 -3.88 -1.90 2.38
CA ALA A 137 -4.26 -3.11 3.11
C ALA A 137 -5.75 -3.48 2.91
N ILE A 138 -6.63 -2.47 2.90
CA ILE A 138 -8.06 -2.66 2.62
C ILE A 138 -8.26 -3.14 1.18
N GLN A 139 -7.59 -2.52 0.20
CA GLN A 139 -7.68 -2.89 -1.21
C GLN A 139 -7.16 -4.33 -1.46
N MET A 140 -6.06 -4.72 -0.81
CA MET A 140 -5.54 -6.09 -0.87
C MET A 140 -6.52 -7.10 -0.26
N ALA A 141 -7.17 -6.75 0.86
CA ALA A 141 -8.18 -7.61 1.48
C ALA A 141 -9.42 -7.77 0.58
N LEU A 142 -9.86 -6.70 -0.07
CA LEU A 142 -10.95 -6.74 -1.05
C LEU A 142 -10.58 -7.61 -2.25
N LEU A 143 -9.38 -7.45 -2.80
CA LEU A 143 -8.88 -8.28 -3.90
C LEU A 143 -8.86 -9.76 -3.51
N SER A 144 -8.39 -10.06 -2.29
CA SER A 144 -8.41 -11.43 -1.74
C SER A 144 -9.83 -12.00 -1.64
N GLU A 145 -10.80 -11.19 -1.26
CA GLU A 145 -12.20 -11.66 -1.20
C GLU A 145 -12.76 -11.92 -2.60
N TYR A 146 -12.56 -11.00 -3.53
CA TYR A 146 -13.01 -11.16 -4.92
C TYR A 146 -12.34 -12.33 -5.64
N SER A 147 -11.09 -12.64 -5.31
CA SER A 147 -10.35 -13.74 -5.91
C SER A 147 -10.86 -15.14 -5.53
N ARG A 148 -11.69 -15.25 -4.48
CA ARG A 148 -12.27 -16.54 -4.03
C ARG A 148 -13.40 -17.04 -4.92
N ASP A 149 -14.11 -16.13 -5.57
CA ASP A 149 -15.25 -16.47 -6.44
C ASP A 149 -15.31 -15.52 -7.65
N PRO A 150 -14.32 -15.61 -8.55
CA PRO A 150 -14.25 -14.76 -9.73
C PRO A 150 -15.42 -15.00 -10.70
N GLY A 151 -16.07 -16.18 -10.60
CA GLY A 151 -17.23 -16.53 -11.42
C GLY A 151 -18.45 -15.64 -11.20
N ASN A 152 -18.60 -15.09 -10.00
CA ASN A 152 -19.72 -14.20 -9.64
C ASN A 152 -19.39 -12.71 -9.76
N LEU A 153 -18.20 -12.35 -10.22
CA LEU A 153 -17.84 -10.95 -10.41
C LEU A 153 -18.55 -10.38 -11.66
N PRO A 154 -19.18 -9.19 -11.53
CA PRO A 154 -19.81 -8.54 -12.68
C PRO A 154 -18.79 -7.87 -13.62
N VAL A 155 -17.59 -7.61 -13.16
CA VAL A 155 -16.48 -6.95 -13.87
C VAL A 155 -15.14 -7.45 -13.33
N ASN A 156 -14.06 -7.26 -14.09
CA ASN A 156 -12.72 -7.52 -13.60
C ASN A 156 -12.37 -6.53 -12.47
N VAL A 157 -11.56 -6.97 -11.52
CA VAL A 157 -11.05 -6.11 -10.45
C VAL A 157 -9.53 -6.14 -10.49
N ALA A 158 -8.92 -4.99 -10.75
CA ALA A 158 -7.47 -4.81 -10.73
C ALA A 158 -7.03 -4.04 -9.47
N PHE A 159 -5.83 -4.33 -9.01
CA PHE A 159 -5.15 -3.61 -7.94
C PHE A 159 -3.82 -3.07 -8.48
N LEU A 160 -3.61 -1.77 -8.34
CA LEU A 160 -2.46 -1.04 -8.88
C LEU A 160 -1.89 -0.11 -7.80
N PRO A 161 -1.11 -0.60 -6.85
CA PRO A 161 -0.30 0.26 -5.99
C PRO A 161 0.87 0.84 -6.77
N VAL A 162 1.02 2.16 -6.72
CA VAL A 162 2.05 2.89 -7.47
C VAL A 162 3.13 3.44 -6.56
N ALA A 163 4.32 3.67 -7.10
CA ALA A 163 5.44 4.31 -6.44
C ALA A 163 5.51 5.80 -6.80
N ASP A 164 6.24 6.59 -5.97
CA ASP A 164 6.64 7.97 -6.27
C ASP A 164 5.48 9.00 -6.32
N GLU A 165 4.37 8.73 -5.65
CA GLU A 165 3.22 9.66 -5.66
C GLU A 165 3.57 10.95 -4.93
N GLU A 166 4.19 10.84 -3.77
CA GLU A 166 4.56 11.93 -2.85
C GLU A 166 5.70 12.84 -3.39
N ASN A 167 6.29 12.48 -4.53
CA ASN A 167 7.39 13.24 -5.13
C ASN A 167 7.06 13.68 -6.57
N ASN A 168 6.99 12.76 -7.52
CA ASN A 168 6.89 13.09 -8.95
C ASN A 168 5.90 12.23 -9.72
N SER A 169 5.17 11.33 -9.07
CA SER A 169 4.19 10.41 -9.66
C SER A 169 4.73 9.59 -10.85
N ALA A 170 6.03 9.22 -10.79
CA ALA A 170 6.67 8.46 -11.86
C ALA A 170 6.01 7.08 -12.04
N GLY A 171 5.56 6.45 -10.95
CA GLY A 171 4.85 5.18 -10.98
C GLY A 171 3.55 5.26 -11.78
N MET A 172 2.73 6.26 -11.54
CA MET A 172 1.47 6.42 -12.28
C MET A 172 1.74 6.69 -13.77
N ARG A 173 2.74 7.51 -14.11
CA ARG A 173 3.11 7.74 -15.52
C ARG A 173 3.56 6.44 -16.20
N ALA A 174 4.35 5.62 -15.52
CA ALA A 174 4.75 4.31 -16.05
C ALA A 174 3.54 3.39 -16.27
N ALA A 175 2.59 3.37 -15.32
CA ALA A 175 1.37 2.56 -15.41
C ALA A 175 0.47 2.96 -16.59
N ILE A 176 0.31 4.27 -16.85
CA ILE A 176 -0.52 4.76 -17.98
C ILE A 176 0.11 4.42 -19.34
N SER A 177 1.43 4.32 -19.39
CA SER A 177 2.17 4.04 -20.64
C SER A 177 2.32 2.53 -20.90
N HIS A 178 1.92 1.67 -19.98
CA HIS A 178 2.02 0.22 -20.07
C HIS A 178 0.76 -0.39 -20.69
#